data_660e0c42f64ca53fdbe92290f95a861b
#
_entry.id   660e0c42f64ca53fdbe92290f95a861b
#
_cell.length_a   1.000
_cell.length_b   1.000
_cell.length_c   1.000
_cell.angle_alpha   90.00
_cell.angle_beta   90.00
_cell.angle_gamma   90.00
#
_symmetry.space_group_name_H-M   'P 1'
#
loop_
_entity.id
_entity.type
_entity.pdbx_description
1 polymer ?
#
loop_
_entity_poly.entity_id
_entity_poly.type
_entity_poly.pdbx_seq_one_letter_code
_entity_poly.pdbx_strand_id
1 'polypeptide(L)'
;SDLYEQHKAEKNPEKKKEIYKKIDAISKEASKYAIANEYDKAIASLGATGTNAHTWLDETVYKNNIPSNELEKWFKVEQERFSELVLRLFHTELEAVYEEFNRGQDNDGRLMSYELMDALFPTHPNGQQTTIGKSEHLKNPSMVAIHKYFNEYYVPNNYALVLVGDLDFDKTILLAQKYFGNFKPKALPKKSQIVEKPMDKIVKRVVKSPSAPRLQMAWRTDSYGTKEARMAELVAQILSTNSNDAGLLDLNLNQKQKVLRAMAYVLPFKQYGYLALSAVPKENQSLDEAKNLLLEQLNLVKKGEFPDWMLTAIINDMKKDRLKGWETADGLASSLYNTYIRERSWEQELEDIQEYEKITKADIVKFANDFFKDNYAIIYKEKGDNDKLIRVENPGITPIELNREAQSPFLKSILNEKVEEIKPVFVDYQKEIKTDNINGVKLSFIQNKKNNLAQMNYIFPFGTDNNKELSVAFTLFDYLGTDKYSPEELKKEFFKLGINHGIRIDKDRISITLSGLEENLAKGAELFDHWLRNLKADENIYKTVVNTILESREVAKKDKRNIMAALTSYARYGKNSRFRDVVSKERLLSAKAEDFVSMAKNIV
;
A
#
# COMPACT_ATOMS: atom_id res chain seq x y z
N SER A 1 -5.78 30.62 -21.61
CA SER A 1 -6.40 29.35 -22.09
C SER A 1 -6.28 29.19 -23.61
N ASP A 2 -6.59 30.21 -24.41
CA ASP A 2 -6.65 30.12 -25.87
C ASP A 2 -5.35 29.66 -26.54
N LEU A 3 -4.21 30.11 -26.04
CA LEU A 3 -2.92 29.66 -26.55
C LEU A 3 -2.64 28.17 -26.30
N TYR A 4 -3.12 27.60 -25.20
CA TYR A 4 -3.03 26.14 -24.97
C TYR A 4 -3.86 25.36 -25.97
N GLU A 5 -5.06 25.84 -26.31
CA GLU A 5 -5.91 25.21 -27.33
C GLU A 5 -5.30 25.34 -28.74
N GLN A 6 -4.71 26.50 -29.06
CA GLN A 6 -3.97 26.69 -30.31
C GLN A 6 -2.73 25.76 -30.38
N HIS A 7 -1.97 25.65 -29.28
CA HIS A 7 -0.82 24.75 -29.18
C HIS A 7 -1.24 23.29 -29.38
N LYS A 8 -2.34 22.87 -28.75
CA LYS A 8 -2.89 21.52 -28.89
C LYS A 8 -3.32 21.20 -30.32
N ALA A 9 -3.94 22.15 -31.00
CA ALA A 9 -4.43 22.00 -32.37
C ALA A 9 -3.35 22.09 -33.44
N GLU A 10 -2.22 22.78 -33.16
CA GLU A 10 -1.15 23.01 -34.13
C GLU A 10 -0.38 21.72 -34.43
N LYS A 11 -0.18 21.42 -35.72
CA LYS A 11 0.54 20.23 -36.20
C LYS A 11 1.98 20.54 -36.66
N ASN A 12 2.26 21.79 -37.02
CA ASN A 12 3.61 22.20 -37.44
C ASN A 12 4.51 22.38 -36.21
N PRO A 13 5.63 21.63 -36.09
CA PRO A 13 6.47 21.64 -34.88
C PRO A 13 7.08 23.04 -34.60
N GLU A 14 7.47 23.81 -35.62
CA GLU A 14 8.07 25.12 -35.40
C GLU A 14 7.04 26.15 -34.92
N LYS A 15 5.85 26.16 -35.53
CA LYS A 15 4.76 27.01 -35.06
C LYS A 15 4.32 26.64 -33.66
N LYS A 16 4.32 25.35 -33.34
CA LYS A 16 3.99 24.84 -32.01
C LYS A 16 4.98 25.37 -30.97
N LYS A 17 6.29 25.35 -31.25
CA LYS A 17 7.34 25.97 -30.41
C LYS A 17 7.12 27.46 -30.19
N GLU A 18 6.73 28.19 -31.26
CA GLU A 18 6.45 29.64 -31.16
C GLU A 18 5.24 29.90 -30.24
N ILE A 19 4.17 29.14 -30.38
CA ILE A 19 3.01 29.25 -29.49
C ILE A 19 3.41 28.92 -28.05
N TYR A 20 4.25 27.90 -27.84
CA TYR A 20 4.72 27.52 -26.51
C TYR A 20 5.53 28.65 -25.86
N LYS A 21 6.42 29.33 -26.60
CA LYS A 21 7.15 30.51 -26.09
C LYS A 21 6.22 31.64 -25.64
N LYS A 22 5.09 31.83 -26.36
CA LYS A 22 4.07 32.82 -25.95
C LYS A 22 3.37 32.39 -24.67
N ILE A 23 3.04 31.10 -24.51
CA ILE A 23 2.47 30.53 -23.28
C ILE A 23 3.43 30.76 -22.11
N ASP A 24 4.71 30.43 -22.28
CA ASP A 24 5.73 30.58 -21.26
C ASP A 24 5.88 32.06 -20.80
N ALA A 25 5.96 33.00 -21.76
CA ALA A 25 6.04 34.42 -21.45
C ALA A 25 4.84 34.95 -20.67
N ILE A 26 3.60 34.58 -21.07
CA ILE A 26 2.38 34.98 -20.36
C ILE A 26 2.29 34.30 -19.00
N SER A 27 2.70 33.04 -18.88
CA SER A 27 2.73 32.31 -17.61
C SER A 27 3.68 32.94 -16.61
N LYS A 28 4.85 33.41 -17.09
CA LYS A 28 5.81 34.19 -16.29
C LYS A 28 5.21 35.52 -15.80
N GLU A 29 4.46 36.24 -16.63
CA GLU A 29 3.73 37.44 -16.17
C GLU A 29 2.65 37.09 -15.14
N ALA A 30 1.85 36.06 -15.39
CA ALA A 30 0.79 35.61 -14.47
C ALA A 30 1.33 35.19 -13.10
N SER A 31 2.53 34.60 -13.06
CA SER A 31 3.17 34.15 -11.81
C SER A 31 3.47 35.29 -10.84
N LYS A 32 3.65 36.51 -11.31
CA LYS A 32 3.86 37.70 -10.47
C LYS A 32 2.66 38.00 -9.56
N TYR A 33 1.47 37.56 -9.94
CA TYR A 33 0.23 37.73 -9.21
C TYR A 33 -0.13 36.49 -8.39
N ALA A 34 0.70 35.47 -8.39
CA ALA A 34 0.49 34.26 -7.61
C ALA A 34 1.31 34.32 -6.31
N ILE A 35 0.70 33.87 -5.24
CA ILE A 35 1.37 33.61 -3.97
C ILE A 35 1.48 32.10 -3.82
N ALA A 36 2.73 31.61 -3.80
CA ALA A 36 2.97 30.18 -3.74
C ALA A 36 2.68 29.62 -2.35
N ASN A 37 2.17 28.38 -2.33
CA ASN A 37 2.00 27.56 -1.11
C ASN A 37 1.13 28.22 -0.03
N GLU A 38 0.16 29.06 -0.38
CA GLU A 38 -0.75 29.67 0.61
C GLU A 38 -1.62 28.64 1.31
N TYR A 39 -2.09 27.63 0.59
CA TYR A 39 -2.84 26.53 1.17
C TYR A 39 -2.01 25.81 2.25
N ASP A 40 -0.78 25.44 1.93
CA ASP A 40 0.12 24.76 2.87
C ASP A 40 0.38 25.61 4.12
N LYS A 41 0.56 26.92 3.94
CA LYS A 41 0.72 27.87 5.06
C LYS A 41 -0.53 27.95 5.92
N ALA A 42 -1.70 28.04 5.30
CA ALA A 42 -2.98 28.08 6.01
C ALA A 42 -3.17 26.80 6.82
N ILE A 43 -3.04 25.64 6.20
CA ILE A 43 -3.24 24.34 6.86
C ILE A 43 -2.17 24.08 7.94
N ALA A 44 -0.90 24.42 7.68
CA ALA A 44 0.16 24.31 8.68
C ALA A 44 -0.08 25.21 9.90
N SER A 45 -0.66 26.41 9.70
CA SER A 45 -0.99 27.32 10.80
C SER A 45 -2.06 26.79 11.75
N LEU A 46 -2.89 25.85 11.30
CA LEU A 46 -3.87 25.12 12.11
C LEU A 46 -3.22 24.00 12.95
N GLY A 47 -1.91 23.75 12.81
CA GLY A 47 -1.25 22.59 13.41
C GLY A 47 -1.56 21.29 12.68
N ALA A 48 -1.95 21.34 11.41
CA ALA A 48 -2.29 20.17 10.62
C ALA A 48 -1.07 19.25 10.39
N THR A 49 -1.33 17.96 10.41
CA THR A 49 -0.37 16.92 10.05
C THR A 49 -0.99 15.99 9.00
N GLY A 50 -0.17 15.20 8.32
CA GLY A 50 -0.67 14.22 7.34
C GLY A 50 -1.43 14.82 6.16
N THR A 51 -1.26 16.12 5.89
CA THR A 51 -1.85 16.79 4.71
C THR A 51 -1.39 16.09 3.46
N ASN A 52 -2.34 15.56 2.70
CA ASN A 52 -2.06 14.84 1.46
C ASN A 52 -3.30 14.79 0.57
N ALA A 53 -3.09 14.43 -0.69
CA ALA A 53 -4.15 14.11 -1.63
C ALA A 53 -3.72 12.93 -2.52
N HIS A 54 -4.68 12.15 -2.97
CA HIS A 54 -4.43 11.11 -3.96
C HIS A 54 -5.57 11.02 -4.96
N THR A 55 -5.25 10.49 -6.13
CA THR A 55 -6.22 10.13 -7.18
C THR A 55 -6.09 8.66 -7.50
N TRP A 56 -7.24 8.03 -7.74
CA TRP A 56 -7.33 6.67 -8.23
C TRP A 56 -8.37 6.60 -9.36
N LEU A 57 -8.78 5.42 -9.76
CA LEU A 57 -9.64 5.22 -10.94
C LEU A 57 -10.97 5.98 -10.84
N ASP A 58 -11.60 6.02 -9.66
CA ASP A 58 -12.93 6.60 -9.44
C ASP A 58 -12.92 7.69 -8.36
N GLU A 59 -11.77 8.19 -7.93
CA GLU A 59 -11.68 9.07 -6.78
C GLU A 59 -10.58 10.13 -6.88
N THR A 60 -10.81 11.25 -6.22
CA THR A 60 -9.80 12.17 -5.73
C THR A 60 -10.10 12.44 -4.25
N VAL A 61 -9.16 12.13 -3.37
CA VAL A 61 -9.31 12.29 -1.93
C VAL A 61 -8.31 13.30 -1.41
N TYR A 62 -8.80 14.29 -0.66
CA TYR A 62 -8.00 15.29 0.04
C TYR A 62 -8.12 15.06 1.54
N LYS A 63 -7.02 15.05 2.27
CA LYS A 63 -7.03 14.74 3.69
C LYS A 63 -6.10 15.62 4.51
N ASN A 64 -6.55 15.93 5.72
CA ASN A 64 -5.81 16.66 6.74
C ASN A 64 -6.12 16.05 8.11
N ASN A 65 -5.12 15.95 8.98
CA ASN A 65 -5.32 15.71 10.40
C ASN A 65 -5.11 17.03 11.14
N ILE A 66 -6.15 17.55 11.76
CA ILE A 66 -6.16 18.85 12.44
C ILE A 66 -6.54 18.71 13.90
N PRO A 67 -6.11 19.63 14.79
CA PRO A 67 -6.68 19.76 16.14
C PRO A 67 -8.17 20.09 16.07
N SER A 68 -8.98 19.52 16.98
CA SER A 68 -10.44 19.66 16.94
C SER A 68 -10.92 21.12 17.15
N ASN A 69 -10.17 21.94 17.86
CA ASN A 69 -10.47 23.37 18.04
C ASN A 69 -10.29 24.22 16.78
N GLU A 70 -9.53 23.73 15.80
CA GLU A 70 -9.27 24.43 14.52
C GLU A 70 -10.29 24.08 13.42
N LEU A 71 -11.30 23.27 13.73
CA LEU A 71 -12.26 22.75 12.76
C LEU A 71 -12.94 23.86 11.95
N GLU A 72 -13.36 24.96 12.57
CA GLU A 72 -14.03 26.05 11.86
C GLU A 72 -13.09 26.78 10.89
N LYS A 73 -11.83 27.02 11.26
CA LYS A 73 -10.84 27.57 10.32
C LYS A 73 -10.57 26.64 9.15
N TRP A 74 -10.50 25.32 9.43
CA TRP A 74 -10.36 24.32 8.37
C TRP A 74 -11.54 24.39 7.39
N PHE A 75 -12.76 24.50 7.87
CA PHE A 75 -13.94 24.69 7.00
C PHE A 75 -13.81 25.93 6.11
N LYS A 76 -13.30 27.04 6.62
CA LYS A 76 -13.05 28.26 5.82
C LYS A 76 -12.03 28.02 4.72
N VAL A 77 -10.90 27.37 5.05
CA VAL A 77 -9.84 27.09 4.09
C VAL A 77 -10.33 26.15 2.99
N GLU A 78 -11.05 25.09 3.35
CA GLU A 78 -11.57 24.14 2.37
C GLU A 78 -12.71 24.76 1.53
N GLN A 79 -13.57 25.59 2.10
CA GLN A 79 -14.56 26.33 1.34
C GLN A 79 -13.91 27.19 0.26
N GLU A 80 -12.88 27.96 0.61
CA GLU A 80 -12.16 28.82 -0.33
C GLU A 80 -11.53 27.98 -1.45
N ARG A 81 -10.85 26.88 -1.10
CA ARG A 81 -10.21 25.99 -2.04
C ARG A 81 -11.17 25.35 -3.05
N PHE A 82 -12.36 24.93 -2.60
CA PHE A 82 -13.35 24.28 -3.47
C PHE A 82 -14.32 25.25 -4.16
N SER A 83 -14.28 26.55 -3.84
CA SER A 83 -15.16 27.54 -4.43
C SER A 83 -14.80 27.87 -5.87
N GLU A 84 -13.51 27.96 -6.19
CA GLU A 84 -13.04 28.38 -7.51
C GLU A 84 -11.70 27.73 -7.88
N LEU A 85 -11.56 27.33 -9.16
CA LEU A 85 -10.31 26.82 -9.72
C LEU A 85 -9.43 27.96 -10.23
N VAL A 86 -8.25 28.12 -9.63
CA VAL A 86 -7.27 29.14 -10.03
C VAL A 86 -6.00 28.46 -10.57
N LEU A 87 -5.67 28.68 -11.85
CA LEU A 87 -4.58 27.99 -12.56
C LEU A 87 -3.38 28.91 -12.89
N ARG A 88 -3.08 29.94 -12.06
CA ARG A 88 -1.99 30.91 -12.34
C ARG A 88 -0.59 30.28 -12.45
N LEU A 89 -0.34 29.22 -11.69
CA LEU A 89 0.94 28.49 -11.69
C LEU A 89 0.89 27.19 -12.50
N PHE A 90 -0.17 26.95 -13.27
CA PHE A 90 -0.37 25.70 -14.01
C PHE A 90 0.85 25.31 -14.87
N HIS A 91 1.44 26.30 -15.56
CA HIS A 91 2.58 26.05 -16.45
C HIS A 91 3.80 25.50 -15.70
N THR A 92 4.08 26.04 -14.52
CA THR A 92 5.19 25.58 -13.67
C THR A 92 4.87 24.23 -13.01
N GLU A 93 3.63 24.05 -12.56
CA GLU A 93 3.20 22.77 -11.96
C GLU A 93 3.23 21.63 -12.98
N LEU A 94 3.05 21.92 -14.27
CA LEU A 94 3.13 20.93 -15.33
C LEU A 94 4.52 20.27 -15.41
N GLU A 95 5.59 21.01 -15.07
CA GLU A 95 6.95 20.46 -14.99
C GLU A 95 7.05 19.37 -13.92
N ALA A 96 6.44 19.58 -12.74
CA ALA A 96 6.41 18.58 -11.68
C ALA A 96 5.68 17.30 -12.15
N VAL A 97 4.60 17.45 -12.90
CA VAL A 97 3.86 16.32 -13.49
C VAL A 97 4.68 15.57 -14.55
N TYR A 98 5.49 16.29 -15.37
CA TYR A 98 6.42 15.64 -16.32
C TYR A 98 7.46 14.79 -15.59
N GLU A 99 8.04 15.31 -14.53
CA GLU A 99 9.01 14.59 -13.72
C GLU A 99 8.37 13.38 -13.01
N GLU A 100 7.16 13.54 -12.53
CA GLU A 100 6.41 12.42 -11.94
C GLU A 100 6.10 11.32 -12.96
N PHE A 101 5.67 11.69 -14.17
CA PHE A 101 5.48 10.75 -15.28
C PHE A 101 6.77 10.00 -15.60
N ASN A 102 7.88 10.75 -15.81
CA ASN A 102 9.19 10.18 -16.14
C ASN A 102 9.69 9.24 -15.03
N ARG A 103 9.54 9.63 -13.77
CA ARG A 103 9.88 8.79 -12.60
C ARG A 103 9.04 7.51 -12.55
N GLY A 104 7.79 7.59 -12.99
CA GLY A 104 6.91 6.43 -13.15
C GLY A 104 7.45 5.41 -14.15
N GLN A 105 8.10 5.86 -15.23
CA GLN A 105 8.69 4.97 -16.25
C GLN A 105 9.89 4.16 -15.74
N ASP A 106 10.50 4.59 -14.64
CA ASP A 106 11.60 3.87 -14.00
C ASP A 106 11.13 2.84 -12.94
N ASN A 107 9.81 2.64 -12.80
CA ASN A 107 9.22 1.73 -11.82
C ASN A 107 8.65 0.48 -12.50
N ASP A 108 9.33 -0.65 -12.34
CA ASP A 108 8.94 -1.92 -12.96
C ASP A 108 7.52 -2.39 -12.56
N GLY A 109 7.16 -2.22 -11.29
CA GLY A 109 5.82 -2.57 -10.80
C GLY A 109 4.73 -1.76 -11.49
N ARG A 110 4.98 -0.47 -11.74
CA ARG A 110 4.06 0.42 -12.46
C ARG A 110 3.95 0.03 -13.94
N LEU A 111 5.07 -0.26 -14.59
CA LEU A 111 5.07 -0.73 -15.99
C LEU A 111 4.32 -2.05 -16.15
N MET A 112 4.58 -3.02 -15.25
CA MET A 112 3.84 -4.29 -15.24
C MET A 112 2.33 -4.06 -15.00
N SER A 113 1.98 -3.16 -14.09
CA SER A 113 0.58 -2.82 -13.80
C SER A 113 -0.13 -2.21 -15.01
N TYR A 114 0.51 -1.32 -15.75
CA TYR A 114 -0.07 -0.73 -16.96
C TYR A 114 -0.33 -1.79 -18.04
N GLU A 115 0.65 -2.65 -18.31
CA GLU A 115 0.48 -3.74 -19.28
C GLU A 115 -0.59 -4.76 -18.82
N LEU A 116 -0.68 -5.02 -17.51
CA LEU A 116 -1.70 -5.89 -16.95
C LEU A 116 -3.10 -5.29 -17.11
N MET A 117 -3.26 -4.01 -16.76
CA MET A 117 -4.55 -3.32 -16.86
C MET A 117 -5.00 -3.19 -18.30
N ASP A 118 -4.11 -2.87 -19.25
CA ASP A 118 -4.40 -2.86 -20.69
C ASP A 118 -4.85 -4.25 -21.18
N ALA A 119 -4.17 -5.31 -20.74
CA ALA A 119 -4.53 -6.68 -21.13
C ALA A 119 -5.87 -7.15 -20.54
N LEU A 120 -6.17 -6.76 -19.29
CA LEU A 120 -7.43 -7.11 -18.62
C LEU A 120 -8.61 -6.25 -19.11
N PHE A 121 -8.36 -4.98 -19.43
CA PHE A 121 -9.38 -3.98 -19.74
C PHE A 121 -9.09 -3.23 -21.05
N PRO A 122 -9.11 -3.92 -22.20
CA PRO A 122 -8.70 -3.34 -23.48
C PRO A 122 -9.63 -2.23 -24.00
N THR A 123 -10.85 -2.13 -23.49
CA THR A 123 -11.83 -1.09 -23.90
C THR A 123 -12.32 -0.24 -22.73
N HIS A 124 -12.19 -0.72 -21.50
CA HIS A 124 -12.63 0.00 -20.31
C HIS A 124 -11.60 1.04 -19.85
N PRO A 125 -12.02 2.20 -19.31
CA PRO A 125 -11.12 3.22 -18.79
C PRO A 125 -10.09 2.70 -17.78
N ASN A 126 -10.43 1.67 -17.00
CA ASN A 126 -9.50 1.05 -16.04
C ASN A 126 -8.18 0.60 -16.69
N GLY A 127 -8.21 0.14 -17.94
CA GLY A 127 -7.01 -0.26 -18.68
C GLY A 127 -6.50 0.81 -19.66
N GLN A 128 -7.38 1.67 -20.15
CA GLN A 128 -7.06 2.61 -21.23
C GLN A 128 -6.60 3.97 -20.74
N GLN A 129 -6.78 4.27 -19.45
CA GLN A 129 -6.37 5.52 -18.83
C GLN A 129 -5.52 5.23 -17.58
N THR A 130 -4.62 6.15 -17.27
CA THR A 130 -3.84 6.14 -16.03
C THR A 130 -4.08 7.43 -15.28
N THR A 131 -3.91 7.43 -13.97
CA THR A 131 -4.09 8.63 -13.13
C THR A 131 -3.09 9.72 -13.47
N ILE A 132 -1.89 9.37 -13.92
CA ILE A 132 -0.88 10.34 -14.36
C ILE A 132 -1.14 10.85 -15.79
N GLY A 133 -1.98 10.19 -16.57
CA GLY A 133 -2.26 10.51 -17.97
C GLY A 133 -1.27 9.90 -18.95
N LYS A 134 -1.47 10.21 -20.23
CA LYS A 134 -0.58 9.80 -21.34
C LYS A 134 0.39 10.94 -21.68
N SER A 135 1.60 10.60 -22.11
CA SER A 135 2.62 11.58 -22.50
C SER A 135 2.13 12.59 -23.52
N GLU A 136 1.32 12.15 -24.49
CA GLU A 136 0.74 13.02 -25.52
C GLU A 136 -0.20 14.07 -24.93
N HIS A 137 -1.01 13.69 -23.95
CA HIS A 137 -1.93 14.59 -23.26
C HIS A 137 -1.18 15.59 -22.38
N LEU A 138 -0.15 15.13 -21.68
CA LEU A 138 0.70 16.00 -20.86
C LEU A 138 1.44 17.05 -21.69
N LYS A 139 1.96 16.66 -22.87
CA LYS A 139 2.60 17.58 -23.82
C LYS A 139 1.64 18.58 -24.47
N ASN A 140 0.34 18.28 -24.47
CA ASN A 140 -0.70 19.08 -25.12
C ASN A 140 -1.88 19.32 -24.17
N PRO A 141 -1.68 19.95 -23.02
CA PRO A 141 -2.74 20.17 -22.04
C PRO A 141 -3.80 21.14 -22.61
N SER A 142 -5.05 20.95 -22.17
CA SER A 142 -6.17 21.83 -22.49
C SER A 142 -6.70 22.46 -21.21
N MET A 143 -6.53 23.75 -21.06
CA MET A 143 -7.08 24.47 -19.90
C MET A 143 -8.60 24.51 -19.94
N VAL A 144 -9.19 24.54 -21.15
CA VAL A 144 -10.65 24.46 -21.32
C VAL A 144 -11.18 23.12 -20.79
N ALA A 145 -10.49 22.02 -21.09
CA ALA A 145 -10.88 20.69 -20.58
C ALA A 145 -10.71 20.61 -19.05
N ILE A 146 -9.68 21.20 -18.46
CA ILE A 146 -9.48 21.23 -17.02
C ILE A 146 -10.60 22.00 -16.33
N HIS A 147 -10.93 23.21 -16.79
CA HIS A 147 -12.04 24.00 -16.25
C HIS A 147 -13.40 23.27 -16.43
N LYS A 148 -13.61 22.65 -17.59
CA LYS A 148 -14.81 21.84 -17.84
C LYS A 148 -14.92 20.71 -16.83
N TYR A 149 -13.83 19.94 -16.64
CA TYR A 149 -13.80 18.83 -15.69
C TYR A 149 -14.11 19.30 -14.26
N PHE A 150 -13.46 20.38 -13.80
CA PHE A 150 -13.73 20.95 -12.49
C PHE A 150 -15.19 21.34 -12.33
N ASN A 151 -15.76 22.08 -13.30
CA ASN A 151 -17.14 22.54 -13.26
C ASN A 151 -18.20 21.42 -13.33
N GLU A 152 -17.85 20.28 -13.91
CA GLU A 152 -18.74 19.12 -14.05
C GLU A 152 -18.67 18.18 -12.84
N TYR A 153 -17.49 17.96 -12.27
CA TYR A 153 -17.29 16.94 -11.25
C TYR A 153 -17.06 17.49 -9.85
N TYR A 154 -16.56 18.74 -9.70
CA TYR A 154 -16.35 19.38 -8.41
C TYR A 154 -17.60 20.12 -7.99
N VAL A 155 -18.64 19.37 -7.67
CA VAL A 155 -19.98 19.88 -7.30
C VAL A 155 -20.46 19.19 -6.03
N PRO A 156 -21.27 19.86 -5.16
CA PRO A 156 -21.58 19.35 -3.83
C PRO A 156 -22.29 18.01 -3.81
N ASN A 157 -23.05 17.68 -4.84
CA ASN A 157 -23.70 16.37 -4.96
C ASN A 157 -22.79 15.27 -5.51
N ASN A 158 -21.50 15.55 -5.70
CA ASN A 158 -20.44 14.59 -6.01
C ASN A 158 -19.29 14.61 -4.98
N TYR A 159 -19.50 15.24 -3.83
CA TYR A 159 -18.58 15.26 -2.71
C TYR A 159 -19.07 14.40 -1.54
N ALA A 160 -18.13 13.83 -0.82
CA ALA A 160 -18.35 13.40 0.56
C ALA A 160 -17.42 14.18 1.48
N LEU A 161 -17.98 14.75 2.52
CA LEU A 161 -17.23 15.28 3.65
C LEU A 161 -17.20 14.22 4.74
N VAL A 162 -16.01 13.70 5.02
CA VAL A 162 -15.81 12.68 6.05
C VAL A 162 -14.95 13.26 7.17
N LEU A 163 -15.51 13.31 8.37
CA LEU A 163 -14.87 13.83 9.57
C LEU A 163 -14.88 12.74 10.64
N VAL A 164 -13.73 12.45 11.22
CA VAL A 164 -13.57 11.44 12.27
C VAL A 164 -12.65 11.99 13.35
N GLY A 165 -13.09 11.93 14.58
CA GLY A 165 -12.31 12.41 15.74
C GLY A 165 -13.17 12.87 16.89
N ASP A 166 -12.61 13.74 17.71
CA ASP A 166 -13.32 14.42 18.82
C ASP A 166 -14.20 15.55 18.26
N LEU A 167 -15.45 15.21 17.94
CA LEU A 167 -16.41 16.07 17.25
C LEU A 167 -17.72 16.17 18.01
N ASP A 168 -18.23 17.38 18.13
CA ASP A 168 -19.64 17.66 18.44
C ASP A 168 -20.42 17.58 17.12
N PHE A 169 -21.29 16.58 16.98
CA PHE A 169 -22.03 16.32 15.74
C PHE A 169 -22.92 17.49 15.32
N ASP A 170 -23.70 18.05 16.24
CA ASP A 170 -24.65 19.13 15.92
C ASP A 170 -23.90 20.40 15.48
N LYS A 171 -22.87 20.76 16.22
CA LYS A 171 -22.01 21.90 15.87
C LYS A 171 -21.30 21.66 14.53
N THR A 172 -20.82 20.46 14.28
CA THR A 172 -20.12 20.11 13.03
C THR A 172 -21.05 20.20 11.83
N ILE A 173 -22.31 19.73 11.95
CA ILE A 173 -23.33 19.84 10.90
C ILE A 173 -23.63 21.31 10.61
N LEU A 174 -23.78 22.15 11.65
CA LEU A 174 -24.01 23.59 11.48
C LEU A 174 -22.84 24.28 10.76
N LEU A 175 -21.60 23.90 11.08
CA LEU A 175 -20.41 24.40 10.37
C LEU A 175 -20.41 23.96 8.91
N ALA A 176 -20.70 22.69 8.62
CA ALA A 176 -20.81 22.21 7.25
C ALA A 176 -21.88 22.96 6.45
N GLN A 177 -23.04 23.20 7.05
CA GLN A 177 -24.09 24.01 6.46
C GLN A 177 -23.66 25.47 6.21
N LYS A 178 -22.99 26.09 7.18
CA LYS A 178 -22.51 27.48 7.10
C LYS A 178 -21.53 27.66 5.93
N TYR A 179 -20.57 26.74 5.76
CA TYR A 179 -19.49 26.91 4.80
C TYR A 179 -19.77 26.26 3.44
N PHE A 180 -20.48 25.15 3.36
CA PHE A 180 -20.74 24.44 2.09
C PHE A 180 -22.20 24.53 1.63
N GLY A 181 -23.12 25.02 2.46
CA GLY A 181 -24.56 25.11 2.12
C GLY A 181 -24.89 26.00 0.93
N ASN A 182 -24.01 26.91 0.56
CA ASN A 182 -24.19 27.79 -0.60
C ASN A 182 -23.75 27.16 -1.93
N PHE A 183 -23.05 26.04 -1.92
CA PHE A 183 -22.64 25.33 -3.13
C PHE A 183 -23.85 24.73 -3.80
N LYS A 184 -23.98 24.97 -5.11
CA LYS A 184 -25.16 24.54 -5.87
C LYS A 184 -24.92 23.19 -6.54
N PRO A 185 -25.80 22.21 -6.34
CA PRO A 185 -25.72 20.94 -7.03
C PRO A 185 -25.93 21.13 -8.54
N LYS A 186 -25.28 20.29 -9.33
CA LYS A 186 -25.41 20.25 -10.80
C LYS A 186 -25.66 18.83 -11.25
N ALA A 187 -26.31 18.68 -12.42
CA ALA A 187 -26.43 17.37 -13.04
C ALA A 187 -25.03 16.83 -13.41
N LEU A 188 -24.72 15.63 -12.92
CA LEU A 188 -23.48 14.96 -13.28
C LEU A 188 -23.54 14.42 -14.72
N PRO A 189 -22.42 14.41 -15.43
CA PRO A 189 -22.35 13.75 -16.73
C PRO A 189 -22.78 12.28 -16.62
N LYS A 190 -23.59 11.83 -17.58
CA LYS A 190 -23.96 10.41 -17.64
C LYS A 190 -22.73 9.57 -17.90
N LYS A 191 -22.39 8.69 -16.99
CA LYS A 191 -21.32 7.70 -17.19
C LYS A 191 -21.80 6.66 -18.21
N SER A 192 -21.05 6.49 -19.29
CA SER A 192 -21.28 5.36 -20.20
C SER A 192 -20.86 4.08 -19.49
N GLN A 193 -21.75 3.10 -19.41
CA GLN A 193 -21.39 1.77 -18.96
C GLN A 193 -20.63 1.07 -20.09
N ILE A 194 -19.33 0.96 -19.93
CA ILE A 194 -18.48 0.21 -20.87
C ILE A 194 -18.39 -1.22 -20.33
N VAL A 195 -18.92 -2.15 -21.09
CA VAL A 195 -18.87 -3.58 -20.74
C VAL A 195 -17.72 -4.22 -21.51
N GLU A 196 -16.77 -4.76 -20.76
CA GLU A 196 -15.67 -5.53 -21.32
C GLU A 196 -16.16 -6.89 -21.83
N LYS A 197 -15.70 -7.28 -23.00
CA LYS A 197 -15.95 -8.63 -23.49
C LYS A 197 -15.27 -9.66 -22.58
N PRO A 198 -15.90 -10.82 -22.34
CA PRO A 198 -15.24 -11.92 -21.62
C PRO A 198 -13.88 -12.28 -22.25
N MET A 199 -12.91 -12.58 -21.41
CA MET A 199 -11.63 -13.10 -21.88
C MET A 199 -11.79 -14.59 -22.20
N ASP A 200 -11.40 -15.00 -23.39
CA ASP A 200 -11.54 -16.37 -23.90
C ASP A 200 -10.17 -17.07 -24.12
N LYS A 201 -9.10 -16.34 -23.87
CA LYS A 201 -7.71 -16.83 -24.07
C LYS A 201 -6.73 -16.13 -23.15
N ILE A 202 -5.55 -16.74 -23.03
CA ILE A 202 -4.42 -16.14 -22.30
C ILE A 202 -3.88 -14.95 -23.10
N VAL A 203 -3.78 -13.79 -22.45
CA VAL A 203 -3.15 -12.58 -23.02
C VAL A 203 -1.78 -12.42 -22.40
N LYS A 204 -0.73 -12.71 -23.18
CA LYS A 204 0.67 -12.55 -22.74
C LYS A 204 1.22 -11.18 -23.11
N ARG A 205 1.91 -10.52 -22.16
CA ARG A 205 2.69 -9.29 -22.36
C ARG A 205 4.10 -9.46 -21.77
N VAL A 206 5.06 -8.73 -22.32
CA VAL A 206 6.44 -8.73 -21.84
C VAL A 206 6.87 -7.31 -21.53
N VAL A 207 7.38 -7.11 -20.32
CA VAL A 207 8.05 -5.89 -19.86
C VAL A 207 9.52 -6.18 -19.69
N LYS A 208 10.39 -5.31 -20.19
CA LYS A 208 11.84 -5.41 -19.98
C LYS A 208 12.34 -4.33 -19.04
N SER A 209 13.23 -4.69 -18.14
CA SER A 209 13.97 -3.74 -17.30
C SER A 209 15.26 -4.40 -16.78
N PRO A 210 16.24 -3.61 -16.33
CA PRO A 210 17.51 -4.16 -15.80
C PRO A 210 17.39 -4.99 -14.53
N SER A 211 16.28 -4.87 -13.78
CA SER A 211 16.09 -5.55 -12.49
C SER A 211 15.74 -7.04 -12.65
N ALA A 212 15.64 -7.77 -11.53
CA ALA A 212 15.37 -9.20 -11.49
C ALA A 212 14.06 -9.60 -12.19
N PRO A 213 13.99 -10.76 -12.86
CA PRO A 213 12.76 -11.26 -13.45
C PRO A 213 11.62 -11.40 -12.45
N ARG A 214 10.38 -11.24 -12.95
CA ARG A 214 9.15 -11.40 -12.17
C ARG A 214 8.01 -11.77 -13.09
N LEU A 215 7.02 -12.50 -12.59
CA LEU A 215 5.79 -12.70 -13.33
C LEU A 215 4.56 -12.29 -12.51
N GLN A 216 3.50 -11.93 -13.22
CA GLN A 216 2.20 -11.65 -12.64
C GLN A 216 1.11 -12.18 -13.57
N MET A 217 0.20 -12.98 -13.02
CA MET A 217 -0.97 -13.51 -13.70
C MET A 217 -2.21 -12.89 -13.06
N ALA A 218 -3.25 -12.57 -13.83
CA ALA A 218 -4.48 -12.07 -13.25
C ALA A 218 -5.72 -12.46 -14.05
N TRP A 219 -6.79 -12.73 -13.33
CA TRP A 219 -8.15 -12.97 -13.82
C TRP A 219 -9.02 -11.80 -13.45
N ARG A 220 -9.80 -11.31 -14.41
CA ARG A 220 -10.77 -10.23 -14.18
C ARG A 220 -11.88 -10.76 -13.30
N THR A 221 -12.23 -10.01 -12.25
CA THR A 221 -13.37 -10.28 -11.38
C THR A 221 -14.49 -9.28 -11.63
N ASP A 222 -15.64 -9.58 -11.08
CA ASP A 222 -16.73 -8.63 -10.96
C ASP A 222 -16.39 -7.52 -9.95
N SER A 223 -17.26 -6.52 -9.87
CA SER A 223 -17.13 -5.34 -9.01
C SER A 223 -17.11 -5.67 -7.52
N TYR A 224 -16.54 -4.76 -6.72
CA TYR A 224 -16.52 -4.85 -5.25
C TYR A 224 -17.92 -5.14 -4.67
N GLY A 225 -17.98 -5.99 -3.66
CA GLY A 225 -19.21 -6.31 -2.93
C GLY A 225 -20.13 -7.34 -3.61
N THR A 226 -19.75 -7.88 -4.78
CA THR A 226 -20.46 -9.00 -5.40
C THR A 226 -20.05 -10.34 -4.78
N LYS A 227 -20.88 -11.37 -4.93
CA LYS A 227 -20.54 -12.73 -4.48
C LYS A 227 -19.27 -13.24 -5.15
N GLU A 228 -19.10 -12.97 -6.44
CA GLU A 228 -17.90 -13.37 -7.19
C GLU A 228 -16.64 -12.71 -6.63
N ALA A 229 -16.67 -11.40 -6.40
CA ALA A 229 -15.54 -10.68 -5.83
C ALA A 229 -15.16 -11.20 -4.43
N ARG A 230 -16.15 -11.50 -3.57
CA ARG A 230 -15.91 -12.11 -2.25
C ARG A 230 -15.29 -13.52 -2.37
N MET A 231 -15.77 -14.35 -3.30
CA MET A 231 -15.16 -15.67 -3.52
C MET A 231 -13.73 -15.56 -4.04
N ALA A 232 -13.46 -14.62 -4.95
CA ALA A 232 -12.11 -14.36 -5.41
C ALA A 232 -11.17 -13.91 -4.27
N GLU A 233 -11.66 -13.08 -3.36
CA GLU A 233 -10.90 -12.64 -2.18
C GLU A 233 -10.60 -13.81 -1.23
N LEU A 234 -11.56 -14.67 -0.94
CA LEU A 234 -11.32 -15.88 -0.15
C LEU A 234 -10.31 -16.82 -0.82
N VAL A 235 -10.38 -17.00 -2.14
CA VAL A 235 -9.38 -17.79 -2.88
C VAL A 235 -7.98 -17.16 -2.77
N ALA A 236 -7.88 -15.85 -2.89
CA ALA A 236 -6.60 -15.16 -2.71
C ALA A 236 -6.04 -15.37 -1.30
N GLN A 237 -6.87 -15.32 -0.27
CA GLN A 237 -6.47 -15.59 1.12
C GLN A 237 -6.14 -17.07 1.38
N ILE A 238 -6.81 -18.01 0.74
CA ILE A 238 -6.45 -19.44 0.79
C ILE A 238 -5.06 -19.66 0.17
N LEU A 239 -4.74 -18.92 -0.88
CA LEU A 239 -3.45 -19.00 -1.55
C LEU A 239 -2.35 -18.26 -0.79
N SER A 240 -2.62 -17.06 -0.28
CA SER A 240 -1.65 -16.24 0.45
C SER A 240 -2.37 -15.42 1.52
N THR A 241 -2.15 -15.74 2.79
CA THR A 241 -2.81 -15.06 3.91
C THR A 241 -2.17 -13.70 4.20
N ASN A 242 -2.96 -12.74 4.68
CA ASN A 242 -2.45 -11.43 5.11
C ASN A 242 -1.56 -11.53 6.35
N SER A 243 -1.76 -12.59 7.15
CA SER A 243 -1.02 -12.81 8.39
C SER A 243 -0.55 -14.26 8.53
N ASN A 244 0.53 -14.46 9.28
CA ASN A 244 1.10 -15.76 9.64
C ASN A 244 1.61 -16.64 8.48
N ASP A 245 1.62 -16.16 7.24
CA ASP A 245 2.11 -16.90 6.05
C ASP A 245 1.58 -18.35 6.00
N ALA A 246 0.26 -18.54 6.17
CA ALA A 246 -0.38 -19.84 6.30
C ALA A 246 -1.13 -20.31 5.04
N GLY A 247 -1.09 -19.52 3.95
CA GLY A 247 -1.71 -19.87 2.67
C GLY A 247 -0.93 -20.93 1.90
N LEU A 248 -1.52 -21.46 0.84
CA LEU A 248 -0.89 -22.51 0.04
C LEU A 248 0.40 -22.05 -0.63
N LEU A 249 0.45 -20.83 -1.18
CA LEU A 249 1.67 -20.24 -1.73
C LEU A 249 2.71 -20.03 -0.62
N ASP A 250 2.25 -19.57 0.54
CA ASP A 250 3.13 -19.26 1.66
C ASP A 250 3.84 -20.52 2.16
N LEU A 251 3.07 -21.60 2.39
CA LEU A 251 3.61 -22.85 2.92
C LEU A 251 4.35 -23.69 1.87
N ASN A 252 3.80 -23.80 0.66
CA ASN A 252 4.32 -24.72 -0.35
C ASN A 252 5.41 -24.13 -1.22
N LEU A 253 5.43 -22.81 -1.41
CA LEU A 253 6.41 -22.13 -2.26
C LEU A 253 7.39 -21.27 -1.46
N ASN A 254 6.88 -20.35 -0.62
CA ASN A 254 7.72 -19.43 0.15
C ASN A 254 8.47 -20.18 1.26
N GLN A 255 7.76 -20.91 2.12
CA GLN A 255 8.37 -21.65 3.23
C GLN A 255 9.33 -22.73 2.75
N LYS A 256 8.98 -23.45 1.68
CA LYS A 256 9.84 -24.47 1.06
C LYS A 256 10.87 -23.87 0.11
N GLN A 257 10.93 -22.56 0.01
CA GLN A 257 11.87 -21.82 -0.84
C GLN A 257 11.94 -22.33 -2.28
N LYS A 258 10.80 -22.66 -2.87
CA LYS A 258 10.71 -23.07 -4.29
C LYS A 258 10.82 -21.90 -5.25
N VAL A 259 10.53 -20.68 -4.76
CA VAL A 259 10.70 -19.39 -5.43
C VAL A 259 11.30 -18.41 -4.41
N LEU A 260 11.76 -17.23 -4.83
CA LEU A 260 12.16 -16.19 -3.88
C LEU A 260 10.94 -15.58 -3.18
N ARG A 261 9.83 -15.43 -3.91
CA ARG A 261 8.57 -14.95 -3.36
C ARG A 261 7.42 -15.33 -4.28
N ALA A 262 6.30 -15.74 -3.70
CA ALA A 262 5.01 -15.88 -4.35
C ALA A 262 3.93 -15.22 -3.49
N MET A 263 2.89 -14.67 -4.12
CA MET A 263 1.76 -14.05 -3.43
C MET A 263 0.51 -14.06 -4.29
N ALA A 264 -0.65 -14.04 -3.64
CA ALA A 264 -1.96 -13.84 -4.24
C ALA A 264 -2.63 -12.63 -3.60
N TYR A 265 -3.40 -11.87 -4.38
CA TYR A 265 -4.19 -10.75 -3.88
C TYR A 265 -5.33 -10.40 -4.83
N VAL A 266 -6.34 -9.73 -4.31
CA VAL A 266 -7.42 -9.13 -5.10
C VAL A 266 -7.28 -7.62 -5.09
N LEU A 267 -7.49 -7.00 -6.23
CA LEU A 267 -7.63 -5.56 -6.34
C LEU A 267 -9.04 -5.24 -6.86
N PRO A 268 -9.97 -4.90 -5.97
CA PRO A 268 -11.34 -4.60 -6.34
C PRO A 268 -11.50 -3.15 -6.78
N PHE A 269 -12.29 -2.91 -7.83
CA PHE A 269 -12.69 -1.58 -8.28
C PHE A 269 -14.19 -1.40 -8.15
N LYS A 270 -14.68 -0.19 -8.41
CA LYS A 270 -16.10 0.12 -8.48
C LYS A 270 -16.77 -0.64 -9.62
N GLN A 271 -16.09 -0.74 -10.76
CA GLN A 271 -16.48 -1.57 -11.89
C GLN A 271 -15.37 -2.57 -12.15
N TYR A 272 -15.70 -3.86 -12.07
CA TYR A 272 -14.73 -4.95 -12.14
C TYR A 272 -13.74 -5.00 -10.95
N GLY A 273 -12.72 -5.78 -11.11
CA GLY A 273 -11.56 -5.99 -10.28
C GLY A 273 -10.68 -7.05 -10.92
N TYR A 274 -9.69 -7.52 -10.22
CA TYR A 274 -8.94 -8.71 -10.62
C TYR A 274 -8.34 -9.44 -9.42
N LEU A 275 -8.20 -10.75 -9.55
CA LEU A 275 -7.36 -11.58 -8.68
C LEU A 275 -6.02 -11.81 -9.37
N ALA A 276 -4.93 -11.55 -8.68
CA ALA A 276 -3.59 -11.73 -9.19
C ALA A 276 -2.79 -12.77 -8.41
N LEU A 277 -1.97 -13.52 -9.14
CA LEU A 277 -0.88 -14.34 -8.63
C LEU A 277 0.42 -13.75 -9.14
N SER A 278 1.42 -13.63 -8.29
CA SER A 278 2.74 -13.16 -8.71
C SER A 278 3.85 -14.01 -8.11
N ALA A 279 4.97 -14.12 -8.84
CA ALA A 279 6.16 -14.79 -8.34
C ALA A 279 7.45 -14.08 -8.79
N VAL A 280 8.45 -14.14 -7.90
CA VAL A 280 9.84 -13.80 -8.20
C VAL A 280 10.61 -15.12 -8.22
N PRO A 281 11.11 -15.54 -9.39
CA PRO A 281 11.83 -16.80 -9.51
C PRO A 281 13.21 -16.71 -8.84
N LYS A 282 13.80 -17.87 -8.53
CA LYS A 282 15.21 -17.99 -8.15
C LYS A 282 16.14 -17.70 -9.32
N GLU A 283 17.42 -17.51 -9.02
CA GLU A 283 18.45 -17.44 -10.04
C GLU A 283 18.45 -18.76 -10.85
N ASN A 284 18.47 -18.63 -12.18
CA ASN A 284 18.38 -19.74 -13.15
C ASN A 284 17.04 -20.48 -13.21
N GLN A 285 16.02 -20.04 -12.50
CA GLN A 285 14.66 -20.53 -12.64
C GLN A 285 13.92 -19.71 -13.71
N SER A 286 13.28 -20.38 -14.65
CA SER A 286 12.50 -19.71 -15.70
C SER A 286 11.18 -19.13 -15.15
N LEU A 287 10.66 -18.12 -15.85
CA LEU A 287 9.35 -17.55 -15.52
C LEU A 287 8.22 -18.58 -15.74
N ASP A 288 8.39 -19.50 -16.70
CA ASP A 288 7.40 -20.56 -16.94
C ASP A 288 7.40 -21.64 -15.84
N GLU A 289 8.56 -21.98 -15.27
CA GLU A 289 8.62 -22.84 -14.08
C GLU A 289 7.93 -22.19 -12.90
N ALA A 290 8.18 -20.90 -12.64
CA ALA A 290 7.50 -20.18 -11.58
C ALA A 290 5.98 -20.07 -11.82
N LYS A 291 5.53 -19.85 -13.07
CA LYS A 291 4.11 -19.90 -13.47
C LYS A 291 3.48 -21.25 -13.12
N ASN A 292 4.13 -22.35 -13.49
CA ASN A 292 3.60 -23.68 -13.25
C ASN A 292 3.45 -23.97 -11.76
N LEU A 293 4.41 -23.56 -10.93
CA LEU A 293 4.31 -23.66 -9.47
C LEU A 293 3.10 -22.88 -8.90
N LEU A 294 2.79 -21.68 -9.44
CA LEU A 294 1.59 -20.93 -9.03
C LEU A 294 0.31 -21.68 -9.44
N LEU A 295 0.26 -22.19 -10.67
CA LEU A 295 -0.91 -22.93 -11.18
C LEU A 295 -1.13 -24.25 -10.44
N GLU A 296 -0.07 -24.94 -9.99
CA GLU A 296 -0.17 -26.11 -9.12
C GLU A 296 -0.91 -25.79 -7.82
N GLN A 297 -0.60 -24.64 -7.17
CA GLN A 297 -1.29 -24.23 -5.94
C GLN A 297 -2.75 -23.87 -6.20
N LEU A 298 -3.04 -23.22 -7.31
CA LEU A 298 -4.42 -22.95 -7.72
C LEU A 298 -5.20 -24.25 -7.97
N ASN A 299 -4.56 -25.28 -8.54
CA ASN A 299 -5.16 -26.60 -8.72
C ASN A 299 -5.49 -27.30 -7.39
N LEU A 300 -4.74 -27.07 -6.31
CA LEU A 300 -5.10 -27.55 -4.98
C LEU A 300 -6.43 -26.92 -4.52
N VAL A 301 -6.63 -25.62 -4.76
CA VAL A 301 -7.92 -24.97 -4.46
C VAL A 301 -9.06 -25.57 -5.28
N LYS A 302 -8.87 -25.81 -6.58
CA LYS A 302 -9.87 -26.44 -7.46
C LYS A 302 -10.27 -27.84 -7.01
N LYS A 303 -9.34 -28.60 -6.42
CA LYS A 303 -9.59 -29.93 -5.87
C LYS A 303 -10.13 -29.92 -4.47
N GLY A 304 -10.18 -28.76 -3.79
CA GLY A 304 -10.53 -28.66 -2.39
C GLY A 304 -9.45 -29.19 -1.44
N GLU A 305 -8.21 -29.28 -1.90
CA GLU A 305 -7.06 -29.76 -1.12
C GLU A 305 -6.51 -28.65 -0.20
N PHE A 306 -7.40 -28.08 0.64
CA PHE A 306 -7.08 -27.17 1.73
C PHE A 306 -7.94 -27.49 2.95
N PRO A 307 -7.46 -27.19 4.19
CA PRO A 307 -8.16 -27.58 5.40
C PRO A 307 -9.53 -26.92 5.57
N ASP A 308 -10.52 -27.61 6.13
CA ASP A 308 -11.87 -27.08 6.33
C ASP A 308 -11.91 -25.87 7.30
N TRP A 309 -11.02 -25.85 8.31
CA TRP A 309 -10.92 -24.75 9.27
C TRP A 309 -10.40 -23.44 8.63
N MET A 310 -9.78 -23.50 7.43
CA MET A 310 -9.07 -22.37 6.84
C MET A 310 -10.00 -21.20 6.52
N LEU A 311 -11.21 -21.45 6.01
CA LEU A 311 -12.18 -20.39 5.73
C LEU A 311 -12.58 -19.63 7.00
N THR A 312 -12.87 -20.35 8.08
CA THR A 312 -13.19 -19.73 9.37
C THR A 312 -12.04 -18.88 9.89
N ALA A 313 -10.80 -19.38 9.79
CA ALA A 313 -9.62 -18.63 10.22
C ALA A 313 -9.42 -17.36 9.38
N ILE A 314 -9.58 -17.44 8.06
CA ILE A 314 -9.50 -16.28 7.14
C ILE A 314 -10.55 -15.23 7.51
N ILE A 315 -11.81 -15.61 7.71
CA ILE A 315 -12.89 -14.68 8.05
C ILE A 315 -12.63 -14.01 9.41
N ASN A 316 -12.12 -14.75 10.38
CA ASN A 316 -11.73 -14.21 11.68
C ASN A 316 -10.55 -13.24 11.56
N ASP A 317 -9.58 -13.54 10.71
CA ASP A 317 -8.46 -12.63 10.42
C ASP A 317 -8.94 -11.33 9.74
N MET A 318 -9.85 -11.41 8.79
CA MET A 318 -10.49 -10.25 8.16
C MET A 318 -11.27 -9.39 9.18
N LYS A 319 -12.01 -10.00 10.11
CA LYS A 319 -12.69 -9.30 11.22
C LYS A 319 -11.68 -8.55 12.10
N LYS A 320 -10.63 -9.23 12.50
CA LYS A 320 -9.55 -8.67 13.32
C LYS A 320 -8.89 -7.46 12.62
N ASP A 321 -8.54 -7.60 11.35
CA ASP A 321 -7.90 -6.53 10.57
C ASP A 321 -8.83 -5.32 10.41
N ARG A 322 -10.12 -5.54 10.21
CA ARG A 322 -11.14 -4.48 10.17
C ARG A 322 -11.22 -3.73 11.51
N LEU A 323 -11.33 -4.45 12.62
CA LEU A 323 -11.37 -3.83 13.96
C LEU A 323 -10.11 -3.02 14.25
N LYS A 324 -8.94 -3.57 13.91
CA LYS A 324 -7.66 -2.88 14.05
C LYS A 324 -7.57 -1.63 13.18
N GLY A 325 -8.08 -1.68 11.96
CA GLY A 325 -8.17 -0.52 11.06
C GLY A 325 -8.99 0.62 11.68
N TRP A 326 -10.10 0.30 12.34
CA TRP A 326 -10.98 1.30 12.95
C TRP A 326 -10.48 1.87 14.30
N GLU A 327 -9.38 1.38 14.86
CA GLU A 327 -8.79 1.95 16.07
C GLU A 327 -8.24 3.38 15.85
N THR A 328 -7.99 3.75 14.61
CA THR A 328 -7.46 5.07 14.23
C THR A 328 -8.48 5.90 13.46
N ALA A 329 -8.44 7.23 13.65
CA ALA A 329 -9.28 8.15 12.89
C ALA A 329 -9.04 8.02 11.36
N ASP A 330 -7.79 7.87 10.94
CA ASP A 330 -7.39 7.69 9.53
C ASP A 330 -7.96 6.41 8.91
N GLY A 331 -7.93 5.30 9.67
CA GLY A 331 -8.48 4.02 9.22
C GLY A 331 -10.00 4.02 9.12
N LEU A 332 -10.69 4.61 10.10
CA LEU A 332 -12.14 4.74 10.07
C LEU A 332 -12.58 5.71 8.95
N ALA A 333 -11.90 6.86 8.81
CA ALA A 333 -12.16 7.80 7.71
C ALA A 333 -11.97 7.11 6.35
N SER A 334 -10.91 6.30 6.22
CA SER A 334 -10.65 5.54 5.00
C SER A 334 -11.77 4.54 4.69
N SER A 335 -12.29 3.84 5.68
CA SER A 335 -13.44 2.95 5.50
C SER A 335 -14.69 3.71 5.03
N LEU A 336 -14.98 4.86 5.64
CA LEU A 336 -16.15 5.69 5.33
C LEU A 336 -16.08 6.26 3.91
N TYR A 337 -14.96 6.88 3.50
CA TYR A 337 -14.88 7.43 2.15
C TYR A 337 -14.84 6.33 1.07
N ASN A 338 -14.21 5.19 1.34
CA ASN A 338 -14.24 4.05 0.42
C ASN A 338 -15.66 3.50 0.22
N THR A 339 -16.48 3.44 1.28
CA THR A 339 -17.89 3.06 1.19
C THR A 339 -18.64 4.01 0.26
N TYR A 340 -18.44 5.33 0.41
CA TYR A 340 -19.03 6.33 -0.48
C TYR A 340 -18.57 6.19 -1.95
N ILE A 341 -17.26 6.05 -2.19
CA ILE A 341 -16.69 5.89 -3.53
C ILE A 341 -17.29 4.67 -4.26
N ARG A 342 -17.48 3.58 -3.50
CA ARG A 342 -18.06 2.32 -3.99
C ARG A 342 -19.58 2.36 -4.14
N GLU A 343 -20.23 3.50 -3.85
CA GLU A 343 -21.70 3.68 -3.88
C GLU A 343 -22.43 2.65 -3.01
N ARG A 344 -21.88 2.37 -1.82
CA ARG A 344 -22.47 1.47 -0.83
C ARG A 344 -22.96 2.24 0.39
N SER A 345 -23.88 1.66 1.15
CA SER A 345 -24.21 2.16 2.47
C SER A 345 -23.24 1.62 3.54
N TRP A 346 -23.17 2.30 4.68
CA TRP A 346 -22.36 1.83 5.81
C TRP A 346 -22.86 0.50 6.37
N GLU A 347 -24.18 0.29 6.38
CA GLU A 347 -24.82 -0.96 6.77
C GLU A 347 -24.35 -2.13 5.89
N GLN A 348 -24.33 -1.93 4.57
CA GLN A 348 -23.82 -2.94 3.64
C GLN A 348 -22.35 -3.28 3.89
N GLU A 349 -21.54 -2.29 4.28
CA GLU A 349 -20.14 -2.51 4.62
C GLU A 349 -20.00 -3.31 5.92
N LEU A 350 -20.87 -3.05 6.90
CA LEU A 350 -20.90 -3.83 8.15
C LEU A 350 -21.36 -5.28 7.94
N GLU A 351 -22.32 -5.50 7.05
CA GLU A 351 -22.88 -6.81 6.74
C GLU A 351 -21.95 -7.69 5.89
N ASP A 352 -20.96 -7.12 5.24
CA ASP A 352 -20.06 -7.89 4.34
C ASP A 352 -19.42 -9.11 5.02
N ILE A 353 -19.06 -9.03 6.29
CA ILE A 353 -18.48 -10.16 7.02
C ILE A 353 -19.48 -11.33 7.11
N GLN A 354 -20.76 -11.03 7.33
CA GLN A 354 -21.80 -12.06 7.38
C GLN A 354 -22.01 -12.73 6.02
N GLU A 355 -21.77 -11.98 4.93
CA GLU A 355 -21.83 -12.55 3.57
C GLU A 355 -20.67 -13.52 3.31
N TYR A 356 -19.45 -13.23 3.84
CA TYR A 356 -18.34 -14.18 3.78
C TYR A 356 -18.62 -15.46 4.58
N GLU A 357 -19.26 -15.35 5.75
CA GLU A 357 -19.62 -16.50 6.60
C GLU A 357 -20.59 -17.50 5.93
N LYS A 358 -21.36 -17.05 4.95
CA LYS A 358 -22.28 -17.91 4.17
C LYS A 358 -21.56 -18.74 3.10
N ILE A 359 -20.32 -18.42 2.76
CA ILE A 359 -19.57 -19.09 1.70
C ILE A 359 -18.95 -20.37 2.25
N THR A 360 -19.27 -21.49 1.61
CA THR A 360 -18.75 -22.79 1.99
C THR A 360 -17.53 -23.19 1.17
N LYS A 361 -16.80 -24.21 1.65
CA LYS A 361 -15.69 -24.80 0.90
C LYS A 361 -16.15 -25.34 -0.47
N ALA A 362 -17.34 -25.92 -0.55
CA ALA A 362 -17.93 -26.41 -1.80
C ALA A 362 -18.17 -25.26 -2.79
N ASP A 363 -18.63 -24.09 -2.31
CA ASP A 363 -18.79 -22.90 -3.13
C ASP A 363 -17.45 -22.43 -3.70
N ILE A 364 -16.40 -22.40 -2.89
CA ILE A 364 -15.04 -22.03 -3.31
C ILE A 364 -14.50 -22.99 -4.38
N VAL A 365 -14.64 -24.30 -4.16
CA VAL A 365 -14.20 -25.33 -5.13
C VAL A 365 -14.94 -25.17 -6.45
N LYS A 366 -16.26 -25.01 -6.39
CA LYS A 366 -17.08 -24.76 -7.59
C LYS A 366 -16.64 -23.50 -8.31
N PHE A 367 -16.53 -22.39 -7.58
CA PHE A 367 -16.07 -21.11 -8.13
C PHE A 367 -14.69 -21.24 -8.77
N ALA A 368 -13.72 -21.85 -8.09
CA ALA A 368 -12.37 -22.01 -8.62
C ALA A 368 -12.34 -22.78 -9.95
N ASN A 369 -13.17 -23.83 -10.08
CA ASN A 369 -13.27 -24.61 -11.30
C ASN A 369 -13.98 -23.86 -12.44
N ASP A 370 -14.96 -23.03 -12.15
CA ASP A 370 -15.72 -22.28 -13.14
C ASP A 370 -14.96 -21.03 -13.61
N PHE A 371 -14.24 -20.37 -12.71
CA PHE A 371 -13.63 -19.07 -12.91
C PHE A 371 -12.18 -19.14 -13.48
N PHE A 372 -11.30 -19.98 -12.91
CA PHE A 372 -9.90 -20.03 -13.30
C PHE A 372 -9.70 -20.99 -14.49
N LYS A 373 -9.79 -20.44 -15.68
CA LYS A 373 -9.50 -21.12 -16.96
C LYS A 373 -8.37 -20.38 -17.67
N ASP A 374 -8.17 -20.67 -18.96
CA ASP A 374 -7.20 -19.98 -19.80
C ASP A 374 -7.69 -18.58 -20.26
N ASN A 375 -8.37 -17.89 -19.38
CA ASN A 375 -9.01 -16.59 -19.55
C ASN A 375 -8.32 -15.52 -18.70
N TYR A 376 -7.00 -15.48 -18.68
CA TYR A 376 -6.22 -14.57 -17.84
C TYR A 376 -5.18 -13.76 -18.63
N ALA A 377 -4.75 -12.66 -18.05
CA ALA A 377 -3.58 -11.93 -18.51
C ALA A 377 -2.34 -12.40 -17.75
N ILE A 378 -1.19 -12.48 -18.45
CA ILE A 378 0.09 -12.78 -17.84
C ILE A 378 1.15 -11.79 -18.32
N ILE A 379 1.84 -11.19 -17.37
CA ILE A 379 2.92 -10.24 -17.61
C ILE A 379 4.23 -10.90 -17.19
N TYR A 380 5.12 -11.08 -18.15
CA TYR A 380 6.50 -11.49 -17.92
C TYR A 380 7.38 -10.24 -17.86
N LYS A 381 8.00 -10.01 -16.72
CA LYS A 381 9.05 -9.02 -16.60
C LYS A 381 10.37 -9.74 -16.78
N GLU A 382 11.05 -9.46 -17.86
CA GLU A 382 12.33 -10.04 -18.23
C GLU A 382 13.47 -9.05 -17.97
N LYS A 383 14.68 -9.55 -17.76
CA LYS A 383 15.86 -8.72 -17.66
C LYS A 383 16.26 -8.23 -19.07
N GLY A 384 16.44 -6.94 -19.21
CA GLY A 384 16.85 -6.31 -20.48
C GLY A 384 16.58 -4.82 -20.48
N ASP A 385 16.96 -4.15 -21.56
CA ASP A 385 16.67 -2.74 -21.74
C ASP A 385 15.22 -2.55 -22.22
N ASN A 386 14.58 -1.49 -21.76
CA ASN A 386 13.21 -1.16 -22.15
C ASN A 386 13.23 -0.23 -23.37
N ASP A 387 13.12 -0.79 -24.56
CA ASP A 387 13.09 -0.06 -25.83
C ASP A 387 11.81 0.78 -26.02
N LYS A 388 10.78 0.56 -25.16
CA LYS A 388 9.49 1.26 -25.18
C LYS A 388 9.40 2.40 -24.16
N LEU A 389 10.51 2.80 -23.59
CA LEU A 389 10.53 3.83 -22.55
C LEU A 389 10.13 5.17 -23.15
N ILE A 390 9.00 5.73 -22.68
CA ILE A 390 8.49 7.02 -23.11
C ILE A 390 8.93 8.05 -22.07
N ARG A 391 9.64 9.09 -22.50
CA ARG A 391 9.97 10.23 -21.65
C ARG A 391 9.29 11.49 -22.15
N VAL A 392 8.79 12.28 -21.22
CA VAL A 392 8.33 13.64 -21.49
C VAL A 392 9.51 14.56 -21.27
N GLU A 393 9.96 15.20 -22.34
CA GLU A 393 11.01 16.22 -22.25
C GLU A 393 10.41 17.53 -21.75
N ASN A 394 11.16 18.24 -20.91
CA ASN A 394 10.80 19.59 -20.52
C ASN A 394 10.90 20.51 -21.76
N PRO A 395 9.81 21.16 -22.18
CA PRO A 395 9.81 21.97 -23.39
C PRO A 395 10.50 23.35 -23.22
N GLY A 396 11.19 23.56 -22.11
CA GLY A 396 11.88 24.83 -21.83
C GLY A 396 11.03 25.80 -21.01
N ILE A 397 10.44 25.32 -19.92
CA ILE A 397 9.71 26.19 -18.98
C ILE A 397 10.70 27.14 -18.30
N THR A 398 10.41 28.43 -18.38
CA THR A 398 11.24 29.45 -17.72
C THR A 398 11.03 29.40 -16.21
N PRO A 399 12.11 29.26 -15.40
CA PRO A 399 11.99 29.35 -13.95
C PRO A 399 11.38 30.68 -13.53
N ILE A 400 10.45 30.63 -12.60
CA ILE A 400 9.76 31.78 -12.04
C ILE A 400 10.26 32.10 -10.63
N GLU A 401 10.30 33.38 -10.29
CA GLU A 401 10.51 33.81 -8.91
C GLU A 401 9.18 33.72 -8.17
N LEU A 402 9.10 32.82 -7.23
CA LEU A 402 7.92 32.64 -6.41
C LEU A 402 7.96 33.61 -5.23
N ASN A 403 6.92 34.44 -5.08
CA ASN A 403 6.75 35.28 -3.91
C ASN A 403 6.30 34.43 -2.71
N ARG A 404 7.28 33.89 -1.98
CA ARG A 404 7.03 33.00 -0.84
C ARG A 404 6.69 33.73 0.44
N GLU A 405 7.05 35.02 0.54
CA GLU A 405 6.85 35.83 1.76
C GLU A 405 5.50 36.56 1.75
N ALA A 406 4.91 36.76 0.60
CA ALA A 406 3.61 37.39 0.49
C ALA A 406 2.51 36.55 1.16
N GLN A 407 1.52 37.26 1.65
CA GLN A 407 0.31 36.69 2.28
C GLN A 407 -0.92 37.42 1.75
N SER A 408 -1.90 36.68 1.25
CA SER A 408 -3.19 37.27 0.87
C SER A 408 -3.96 37.82 2.09
N PRO A 409 -4.94 38.69 1.88
CA PRO A 409 -5.86 39.08 2.95
C PRO A 409 -6.57 37.90 3.60
N PHE A 410 -6.89 36.88 2.80
CA PHE A 410 -7.51 35.64 3.28
C PHE A 410 -6.58 34.89 4.25
N LEU A 411 -5.34 34.61 3.84
CA LEU A 411 -4.38 33.95 4.72
C LEU A 411 -4.16 34.74 6.01
N LYS A 412 -4.00 36.07 5.91
CA LYS A 412 -3.87 36.94 7.09
C LYS A 412 -5.09 36.83 8.04
N SER A 413 -6.30 36.69 7.47
CA SER A 413 -7.50 36.52 8.30
C SER A 413 -7.46 35.19 9.07
N ILE A 414 -7.05 34.09 8.44
CA ILE A 414 -6.89 32.77 9.07
C ILE A 414 -5.82 32.80 10.18
N LEU A 415 -4.66 33.43 9.89
CA LEU A 415 -3.56 33.52 10.85
C LEU A 415 -3.90 34.34 12.10
N ASN A 416 -4.70 35.40 11.94
CA ASN A 416 -5.08 36.30 13.03
C ASN A 416 -6.31 35.85 13.81
N GLU A 417 -7.04 34.88 13.32
CA GLU A 417 -8.24 34.37 13.99
C GLU A 417 -7.85 33.55 15.22
N LYS A 418 -8.35 34.00 16.37
CA LYS A 418 -8.12 33.30 17.64
C LYS A 418 -9.13 32.17 17.79
N VAL A 419 -8.66 31.04 18.25
CA VAL A 419 -9.48 29.89 18.66
C VAL A 419 -9.25 29.61 20.15
N GLU A 420 -10.19 28.91 20.75
CA GLU A 420 -10.01 28.44 22.13
C GLU A 420 -8.88 27.42 22.17
N GLU A 421 -7.93 27.60 23.09
CA GLU A 421 -6.78 26.70 23.21
C GLU A 421 -7.21 25.36 23.79
N ILE A 422 -6.76 24.27 23.15
CA ILE A 422 -6.85 22.93 23.72
C ILE A 422 -5.80 22.80 24.82
N LYS A 423 -6.26 22.55 26.03
CA LYS A 423 -5.33 22.24 27.12
C LYS A 423 -4.69 20.87 26.88
N PRO A 424 -3.35 20.77 26.92
CA PRO A 424 -2.70 19.50 26.73
C PRO A 424 -3.10 18.53 27.85
N VAL A 425 -3.51 17.33 27.45
CA VAL A 425 -3.76 16.23 28.38
C VAL A 425 -2.49 15.39 28.46
N PHE A 426 -1.78 15.53 29.57
CA PHE A 426 -0.59 14.72 29.81
C PHE A 426 -0.99 13.33 30.31
N VAL A 427 -0.42 12.31 29.69
CA VAL A 427 -0.60 10.93 30.16
C VAL A 427 0.19 10.76 31.44
N ASP A 428 -0.50 10.42 32.52
CA ASP A 428 0.13 10.03 33.78
C ASP A 428 0.53 8.54 33.67
N TYR A 429 1.76 8.32 33.23
CA TYR A 429 2.28 6.96 33.03
C TYR A 429 2.31 6.13 34.30
N GLN A 430 2.45 6.74 35.48
CA GLN A 430 2.43 6.03 36.76
C GLN A 430 1.03 5.52 37.10
N LYS A 431 0.02 6.24 36.69
CA LYS A 431 -1.39 5.90 36.91
C LYS A 431 -1.93 4.96 35.85
N GLU A 432 -1.58 5.20 34.58
CA GLU A 432 -2.11 4.45 33.43
C GLU A 432 -1.39 3.11 33.23
N ILE A 433 -0.08 3.03 33.50
CA ILE A 433 0.70 1.81 33.32
C ILE A 433 0.78 1.05 34.64
N LYS A 434 0.20 -0.14 34.68
CA LYS A 434 0.45 -1.08 35.77
C LYS A 434 1.79 -1.76 35.54
N THR A 435 2.63 -1.72 36.55
CA THR A 435 3.95 -2.35 36.51
C THR A 435 4.04 -3.46 37.54
N ASP A 436 4.68 -4.55 37.19
CA ASP A 436 4.98 -5.68 38.05
C ASP A 436 6.39 -6.22 37.75
N ASN A 437 6.88 -7.12 38.58
CA ASN A 437 8.14 -7.83 38.39
C ASN A 437 7.89 -9.33 38.57
N ILE A 438 8.06 -10.08 37.48
CA ILE A 438 7.88 -11.53 37.50
C ILE A 438 9.24 -12.17 37.32
N ASN A 439 9.78 -12.79 38.37
CA ASN A 439 11.09 -13.47 38.38
C ASN A 439 12.24 -12.60 37.83
N GLY A 440 12.24 -11.31 38.17
CA GLY A 440 13.29 -10.37 37.73
C GLY A 440 12.96 -9.69 36.39
N VAL A 441 11.90 -10.10 35.68
CA VAL A 441 11.46 -9.49 34.42
C VAL A 441 10.45 -8.40 34.73
N LYS A 442 10.74 -7.17 34.30
CA LYS A 442 9.80 -6.04 34.43
C LYS A 442 8.64 -6.22 33.47
N LEU A 443 7.42 -6.26 34.01
CA LEU A 443 6.17 -6.22 33.28
C LEU A 443 5.59 -4.80 33.29
N SER A 444 5.11 -4.35 32.13
CA SER A 444 4.31 -3.12 32.00
C SER A 444 3.02 -3.45 31.25
N PHE A 445 1.88 -3.07 31.80
CA PHE A 445 0.56 -3.42 31.26
C PHE A 445 -0.35 -2.19 31.16
N ILE A 446 -1.02 -2.08 30.02
CA ILE A 446 -2.12 -1.15 29.79
C ILE A 446 -3.31 -1.93 29.22
N GLN A 447 -4.47 -1.76 29.81
CA GLN A 447 -5.68 -2.42 29.33
C GLN A 447 -6.20 -1.74 28.06
N ASN A 448 -6.42 -2.53 27.00
CA ASN A 448 -7.19 -2.06 25.84
C ASN A 448 -8.67 -1.95 26.22
N LYS A 449 -9.23 -0.73 26.15
CA LYS A 449 -10.64 -0.44 26.46
C LYS A 449 -11.51 -0.27 25.22
N LYS A 450 -10.92 -0.38 24.01
CA LYS A 450 -11.61 -0.11 22.74
C LYS A 450 -12.24 -1.36 22.13
N ASN A 451 -11.56 -2.48 22.23
CA ASN A 451 -11.97 -3.76 21.64
C ASN A 451 -11.24 -4.93 22.33
N ASN A 452 -11.47 -6.15 21.84
CA ASN A 452 -10.89 -7.38 22.37
C ASN A 452 -9.56 -7.77 21.70
N LEU A 453 -8.82 -6.80 21.16
CA LEU A 453 -7.47 -7.04 20.64
C LEU A 453 -6.45 -6.80 21.75
N ALA A 454 -5.45 -7.66 21.79
CA ALA A 454 -4.35 -7.56 22.73
C ALA A 454 -3.01 -7.75 22.02
N GLN A 455 -1.97 -7.16 22.60
CA GLN A 455 -0.60 -7.29 22.12
C GLN A 455 0.34 -7.50 23.29
N MET A 456 1.28 -8.44 23.14
CA MET A 456 2.37 -8.72 24.07
C MET A 456 3.70 -8.51 23.35
N ASN A 457 4.60 -7.77 24.00
CA ASN A 457 5.95 -7.52 23.47
C ASN A 457 6.98 -8.00 24.48
N TYR A 458 7.89 -8.86 24.04
CA TYR A 458 9.12 -9.16 24.74
C TYR A 458 10.24 -8.30 24.16
N ILE A 459 10.96 -7.56 25.02
CA ILE A 459 12.00 -6.64 24.60
C ILE A 459 13.31 -7.04 25.26
N PHE A 460 14.32 -7.34 24.45
CA PHE A 460 15.67 -7.68 24.89
C PHE A 460 16.62 -6.53 24.55
N PRO A 461 17.41 -6.00 25.52
CA PRO A 461 18.25 -4.83 25.32
C PRO A 461 19.59 -5.16 24.63
N PHE A 462 19.56 -5.95 23.57
CA PHE A 462 20.70 -6.26 22.69
C PHE A 462 20.22 -6.57 21.27
N GLY A 463 21.07 -6.32 20.29
CA GLY A 463 20.73 -6.47 18.88
C GLY A 463 21.95 -6.71 17.99
N THR A 464 21.88 -6.29 16.72
CA THR A 464 22.95 -6.57 15.75
C THR A 464 24.26 -5.85 16.05
N ASP A 465 24.27 -4.75 16.81
CA ASP A 465 25.51 -4.09 17.27
C ASP A 465 26.28 -4.96 18.31
N ASN A 466 25.55 -5.83 19.03
CA ASN A 466 26.16 -6.80 19.94
C ASN A 466 26.61 -8.06 19.19
N ASN A 467 25.77 -8.56 18.29
CA ASN A 467 26.10 -9.73 17.47
C ASN A 467 25.29 -9.73 16.15
N LYS A 468 25.95 -9.48 15.04
CA LYS A 468 25.33 -9.46 13.70
C LYS A 468 24.76 -10.80 13.24
N GLU A 469 25.21 -11.92 13.81
CA GLU A 469 24.72 -13.26 13.49
C GLU A 469 23.26 -13.48 13.98
N LEU A 470 22.75 -12.65 14.90
CA LEU A 470 21.37 -12.66 15.34
C LEU A 470 20.38 -12.52 14.17
N SER A 471 20.72 -11.71 13.18
CA SER A 471 19.89 -11.56 11.99
C SER A 471 19.71 -12.88 11.21
N VAL A 472 20.77 -13.69 11.15
CA VAL A 472 20.74 -15.01 10.51
C VAL A 472 20.00 -16.03 11.38
N ALA A 473 20.25 -16.01 12.70
CA ALA A 473 19.58 -16.90 13.65
C ALA A 473 18.05 -16.77 13.58
N PHE A 474 17.54 -15.54 13.54
CA PHE A 474 16.09 -15.31 13.48
C PHE A 474 15.51 -15.41 12.06
N THR A 475 16.30 -15.21 11.03
CA THR A 475 15.88 -15.61 9.67
C THR A 475 15.71 -17.12 9.58
N LEU A 476 16.64 -17.88 10.17
CA LEU A 476 16.56 -19.35 10.20
C LEU A 476 15.42 -19.86 11.07
N PHE A 477 15.11 -19.17 12.20
CA PHE A 477 14.04 -19.51 13.13
C PHE A 477 12.70 -19.75 12.40
N ASP A 478 12.31 -18.89 11.49
CA ASP A 478 11.04 -18.96 10.76
C ASP A 478 10.91 -20.20 9.86
N TYR A 479 12.00 -20.88 9.58
CA TYR A 479 12.06 -22.07 8.74
C TYR A 479 12.24 -23.37 9.53
N LEU A 480 12.42 -23.29 10.84
CA LEU A 480 12.67 -24.46 11.70
C LEU A 480 11.43 -24.80 12.53
N GLY A 481 11.22 -26.09 12.72
CA GLY A 481 10.20 -26.63 13.60
C GLY A 481 10.76 -27.04 14.97
N THR A 482 9.95 -27.81 15.68
CA THR A 482 10.25 -28.43 16.96
C THR A 482 10.19 -29.95 16.83
N ASP A 483 10.29 -30.67 17.92
CA ASP A 483 10.02 -32.11 17.99
C ASP A 483 8.53 -32.45 17.79
N LYS A 484 7.64 -31.50 18.10
CA LYS A 484 6.19 -31.67 18.07
C LYS A 484 5.53 -31.09 16.80
N TYR A 485 6.08 -30.04 16.26
CA TYR A 485 5.47 -29.30 15.14
C TYR A 485 6.49 -29.06 14.03
N SER A 486 6.11 -29.28 12.79
CA SER A 486 6.82 -28.73 11.64
C SER A 486 6.67 -27.19 11.57
N PRO A 487 7.51 -26.48 10.81
CA PRO A 487 7.37 -25.02 10.63
C PRO A 487 5.99 -24.65 10.07
N GLU A 488 5.48 -25.45 9.13
CA GLU A 488 4.18 -25.24 8.51
C GLU A 488 3.03 -25.46 9.51
N GLU A 489 3.15 -26.44 10.41
CA GLU A 489 2.15 -26.69 11.47
C GLU A 489 2.13 -25.54 12.46
N LEU A 490 3.28 -25.00 12.88
CA LEU A 490 3.35 -23.83 13.75
C LEU A 490 2.61 -22.64 13.16
N LYS A 491 2.86 -22.31 11.89
CA LYS A 491 2.16 -21.22 11.19
C LYS A 491 0.65 -21.43 11.16
N LYS A 492 0.21 -22.65 10.87
CA LYS A 492 -1.22 -23.02 10.90
C LYS A 492 -1.83 -22.88 12.29
N GLU A 493 -1.13 -23.30 13.33
CA GLU A 493 -1.65 -23.18 14.72
C GLU A 493 -1.77 -21.72 15.14
N PHE A 494 -0.78 -20.85 14.84
CA PHE A 494 -0.90 -19.41 15.06
C PHE A 494 -2.07 -18.80 14.30
N PHE A 495 -2.26 -19.20 13.04
CA PHE A 495 -3.37 -18.71 12.22
C PHE A 495 -4.73 -19.13 12.76
N LYS A 496 -4.88 -20.38 13.22
CA LYS A 496 -6.12 -20.86 13.89
C LYS A 496 -6.44 -20.08 15.16
N LEU A 497 -5.42 -19.71 15.93
CA LEU A 497 -5.57 -18.88 17.12
C LEU A 497 -5.92 -17.42 16.81
N GLY A 498 -5.76 -16.96 15.58
CA GLY A 498 -5.86 -15.55 15.22
C GLY A 498 -4.78 -14.70 15.89
N ILE A 499 -3.64 -15.29 16.24
CA ILE A 499 -2.49 -14.63 16.86
C ILE A 499 -1.39 -14.45 15.81
N ASN A 500 -1.00 -13.22 15.58
CA ASN A 500 0.14 -12.88 14.76
C ASN A 500 1.39 -12.89 15.64
N HIS A 501 2.50 -13.38 15.11
CA HIS A 501 3.80 -13.26 15.73
C HIS A 501 4.75 -12.48 14.82
N GLY A 502 5.72 -11.81 15.40
CA GLY A 502 6.75 -11.10 14.67
C GLY A 502 8.02 -10.95 15.51
N ILE A 503 9.16 -11.10 14.86
CA ILE A 503 10.45 -10.89 15.47
C ILE A 503 11.14 -9.76 14.72
N ARG A 504 11.48 -8.71 15.44
CA ARG A 504 12.21 -7.57 14.91
C ARG A 504 13.56 -7.46 15.62
N ILE A 505 14.61 -7.39 14.81
CA ILE A 505 15.98 -7.23 15.29
C ILE A 505 16.46 -5.87 14.82
N ASP A 506 16.64 -4.99 15.78
CA ASP A 506 17.27 -3.70 15.59
C ASP A 506 18.75 -3.77 15.99
N LYS A 507 19.44 -2.66 15.96
CA LYS A 507 20.84 -2.57 16.33
C LYS A 507 21.07 -2.84 17.81
N ASP A 508 20.21 -2.28 18.66
CA ASP A 508 20.31 -2.21 20.12
C ASP A 508 19.27 -3.09 20.83
N ARG A 509 18.34 -3.70 20.11
CA ARG A 509 17.27 -4.50 20.73
C ARG A 509 16.74 -5.59 19.81
N ILE A 510 16.16 -6.61 20.44
CA ILE A 510 15.26 -7.58 19.81
C ILE A 510 13.88 -7.38 20.40
N SER A 511 12.86 -7.32 19.55
CA SER A 511 11.47 -7.25 19.96
C SER A 511 10.71 -8.44 19.38
N ILE A 512 10.08 -9.22 20.24
CA ILE A 512 9.16 -10.29 19.85
C ILE A 512 7.74 -9.80 20.17
N THR A 513 6.89 -9.75 19.16
CA THR A 513 5.51 -9.27 19.30
C THR A 513 4.55 -10.40 19.02
N LEU A 514 3.60 -10.62 19.92
CA LEU A 514 2.41 -11.44 19.72
C LEU A 514 1.20 -10.54 19.78
N SER A 515 0.30 -10.64 18.81
CA SER A 515 -0.89 -9.77 18.75
C SER A 515 -2.08 -10.47 18.12
N GLY A 516 -3.28 -10.19 18.61
CA GLY A 516 -4.51 -10.77 18.10
C GLY A 516 -5.64 -10.73 19.12
N LEU A 517 -6.50 -11.73 19.11
CA LEU A 517 -7.62 -11.84 20.05
C LEU A 517 -7.12 -12.07 21.48
N GLU A 518 -7.61 -11.26 22.42
CA GLU A 518 -7.21 -11.32 23.84
C GLU A 518 -7.37 -12.73 24.42
N GLU A 519 -8.49 -13.41 24.14
CA GLU A 519 -8.82 -14.74 24.64
C GLU A 519 -7.82 -15.84 24.23
N ASN A 520 -7.08 -15.62 23.13
CA ASN A 520 -6.11 -16.57 22.59
C ASN A 520 -4.65 -16.15 22.83
N LEU A 521 -4.41 -14.97 23.39
CA LEU A 521 -3.04 -14.44 23.55
C LEU A 521 -2.15 -15.35 24.42
N ALA A 522 -2.71 -15.89 25.52
CA ALA A 522 -1.98 -16.82 26.39
C ALA A 522 -1.57 -18.09 25.64
N LYS A 523 -2.47 -18.69 24.88
CA LYS A 523 -2.18 -19.88 24.06
C LYS A 523 -1.15 -19.59 22.99
N GLY A 524 -1.22 -18.38 22.38
CA GLY A 524 -0.22 -17.93 21.42
C GLY A 524 1.16 -17.76 22.05
N ALA A 525 1.23 -17.24 23.27
CA ALA A 525 2.47 -17.11 24.02
C ALA A 525 3.06 -18.49 24.40
N GLU A 526 2.25 -19.43 24.85
CA GLU A 526 2.67 -20.81 25.13
C GLU A 526 3.21 -21.51 23.87
N LEU A 527 2.53 -21.33 22.73
CA LEU A 527 2.97 -21.89 21.45
C LEU A 527 4.30 -21.28 21.00
N PHE A 528 4.48 -19.96 21.17
CA PHE A 528 5.72 -19.28 20.83
C PHE A 528 6.88 -19.69 21.74
N ASP A 529 6.65 -19.77 23.04
CA ASP A 529 7.64 -20.25 24.02
C ASP A 529 8.06 -21.69 23.71
N HIS A 530 7.09 -22.57 23.41
CA HIS A 530 7.37 -23.94 22.97
C HIS A 530 8.26 -23.94 21.71
N TRP A 531 7.93 -23.11 20.71
CA TRP A 531 8.69 -23.02 19.47
C TRP A 531 10.13 -22.59 19.74
N LEU A 532 10.32 -21.52 20.50
CA LEU A 532 11.65 -20.95 20.77
C LEU A 532 12.54 -21.90 21.58
N ARG A 533 11.99 -22.52 22.63
CA ARG A 533 12.76 -23.44 23.51
C ARG A 533 13.08 -24.78 22.85
N ASN A 534 12.20 -25.27 22.00
CA ASN A 534 12.32 -26.60 21.39
C ASN A 534 12.73 -26.56 19.92
N LEU A 535 13.24 -25.40 19.47
CA LEU A 535 13.72 -25.21 18.10
C LEU A 535 14.72 -26.30 17.73
N LYS A 536 14.54 -26.91 16.54
CA LYS A 536 15.36 -28.05 16.12
C LYS A 536 16.22 -27.68 14.93
N ALA A 537 17.52 -27.88 15.06
CA ALA A 537 18.45 -27.62 13.97
C ALA A 537 18.23 -28.60 12.81
N ASP A 538 18.26 -28.09 11.57
CA ASP A 538 18.25 -28.86 10.34
C ASP A 538 19.28 -28.28 9.35
N GLU A 539 20.31 -29.06 9.06
CA GLU A 539 21.40 -28.65 8.18
C GLU A 539 20.97 -28.46 6.72
N ASN A 540 19.94 -29.17 6.25
CA ASN A 540 19.46 -29.02 4.88
C ASN A 540 18.65 -27.72 4.75
N ILE A 541 17.82 -27.44 5.73
CA ILE A 541 17.09 -26.15 5.81
C ILE A 541 18.11 -25.02 5.93
N TYR A 542 19.10 -25.13 6.82
CA TYR A 542 20.16 -24.12 6.97
C TYR A 542 20.86 -23.81 5.65
N LYS A 543 21.33 -24.82 4.93
CA LYS A 543 21.98 -24.65 3.62
C LYS A 543 21.07 -23.95 2.62
N THR A 544 19.79 -24.31 2.62
CA THR A 544 18.81 -23.70 1.72
C THR A 544 18.58 -22.22 2.08
N VAL A 545 18.43 -21.90 3.37
CA VAL A 545 18.28 -20.52 3.85
C VAL A 545 19.53 -19.69 3.54
N VAL A 546 20.73 -20.23 3.75
CA VAL A 546 21.99 -19.56 3.43
C VAL A 546 22.08 -19.26 1.93
N ASN A 547 21.74 -20.20 1.06
CA ASN A 547 21.72 -19.97 -0.37
C ASN A 547 20.73 -18.86 -0.75
N THR A 548 19.54 -18.87 -0.16
CA THR A 548 18.53 -17.80 -0.38
C THR A 548 19.01 -16.43 0.12
N ILE A 549 19.70 -16.36 1.26
CA ILE A 549 20.32 -15.12 1.75
C ILE A 549 21.36 -14.61 0.74
N LEU A 550 22.23 -15.49 0.23
CA LEU A 550 23.27 -15.11 -0.73
C LEU A 550 22.67 -14.66 -2.06
N GLU A 551 21.70 -15.39 -2.59
CA GLU A 551 20.95 -15.01 -3.81
C GLU A 551 20.25 -13.66 -3.64
N SER A 552 19.56 -13.45 -2.51
CA SER A 552 18.90 -12.18 -2.20
C SER A 552 19.87 -11.01 -2.16
N ARG A 553 21.11 -11.21 -1.66
CA ARG A 553 22.17 -10.19 -1.69
C ARG A 553 22.56 -9.83 -3.12
N GLU A 554 22.65 -10.80 -4.03
CA GLU A 554 22.96 -10.54 -5.44
C GLU A 554 21.80 -9.85 -6.17
N VAL A 555 20.57 -10.21 -5.88
CA VAL A 555 19.37 -9.51 -6.39
C VAL A 555 19.33 -8.06 -5.89
N ALA A 556 19.61 -7.83 -4.61
CA ALA A 556 19.63 -6.49 -4.01
C ALA A 556 20.67 -5.55 -4.68
N LYS A 557 21.79 -6.07 -5.16
CA LYS A 557 22.79 -5.30 -5.91
C LYS A 557 22.31 -4.81 -7.28
N LYS A 558 21.18 -5.31 -7.76
CA LYS A 558 20.56 -4.94 -9.04
C LYS A 558 19.34 -4.01 -8.85
N ASP A 559 18.97 -3.72 -7.61
CA ASP A 559 17.85 -2.82 -7.27
C ASP A 559 18.34 -1.38 -7.02
N LYS A 560 17.78 -0.42 -7.74
CA LYS A 560 18.18 1.00 -7.69
C LYS A 560 18.08 1.60 -6.29
N ARG A 561 17.05 1.25 -5.52
CA ARG A 561 16.83 1.79 -4.17
C ARG A 561 17.87 1.25 -3.19
N ASN A 562 18.16 -0.04 -3.28
CA ASN A 562 19.20 -0.67 -2.47
C ASN A 562 20.59 -0.12 -2.79
N ILE A 563 20.91 0.09 -4.08
CA ILE A 563 22.16 0.71 -4.52
C ILE A 563 22.28 2.13 -3.94
N MET A 564 21.24 2.95 -4.09
CA MET A 564 21.23 4.31 -3.55
C MET A 564 21.36 4.33 -2.02
N ALA A 565 20.65 3.46 -1.32
CA ALA A 565 20.75 3.33 0.14
C ALA A 565 22.16 2.92 0.57
N ALA A 566 22.80 2.00 -0.15
CA ALA A 566 24.16 1.58 0.10
C ALA A 566 25.18 2.70 -0.13
N LEU A 567 25.05 3.46 -1.24
CA LEU A 567 25.89 4.62 -1.54
C LEU A 567 25.74 5.72 -0.48
N THR A 568 24.50 6.04 -0.10
CA THR A 568 24.22 7.04 0.95
C THR A 568 24.81 6.62 2.30
N SER A 569 24.65 5.34 2.67
CA SER A 569 25.24 4.80 3.90
C SER A 569 26.76 4.82 3.84
N TYR A 570 27.36 4.49 2.71
CA TYR A 570 28.80 4.54 2.55
C TYR A 570 29.36 5.98 2.59
N ALA A 571 28.67 6.92 1.95
CA ALA A 571 29.05 8.34 1.99
C ALA A 571 29.06 8.91 3.42
N ARG A 572 28.14 8.43 4.31
CA ARG A 572 28.03 8.89 5.70
C ARG A 572 29.02 8.18 6.63
N TYR A 573 29.19 6.87 6.47
CA TYR A 573 29.84 6.01 7.45
C TYR A 573 31.12 5.31 6.93
N GLY A 574 31.45 5.46 5.64
CA GLY A 574 32.63 4.86 5.01
C GLY A 574 32.67 3.33 5.22
N LYS A 575 33.80 2.87 5.77
CA LYS A 575 34.02 1.44 6.06
C LYS A 575 33.03 0.86 7.08
N ASN A 576 32.41 1.69 7.91
CA ASN A 576 31.45 1.30 8.94
C ASN A 576 29.99 1.33 8.41
N SER A 577 29.80 1.42 7.09
CA SER A 577 28.48 1.31 6.49
C SER A 577 27.82 -0.02 6.83
N ARG A 578 26.55 0.01 7.26
CA ARG A 578 25.75 -1.18 7.57
C ARG A 578 25.68 -2.21 6.47
N PHE A 579 25.82 -1.78 5.21
CA PHE A 579 25.83 -2.68 4.05
C PHE A 579 27.12 -3.50 3.94
N ARG A 580 28.14 -3.14 4.70
CA ARG A 580 29.40 -3.89 4.85
C ARG A 580 29.46 -4.69 6.14
N ASP A 581 28.68 -4.30 7.14
CA ASP A 581 28.61 -4.97 8.44
C ASP A 581 27.53 -6.07 8.41
N VAL A 582 27.77 -7.06 7.57
CA VAL A 582 26.93 -8.26 7.44
C VAL A 582 27.74 -9.51 7.72
N VAL A 583 27.07 -10.61 8.06
CA VAL A 583 27.74 -11.91 8.21
C VAL A 583 28.35 -12.30 6.86
N SER A 584 29.65 -12.62 6.85
CA SER A 584 30.37 -12.90 5.61
C SER A 584 29.88 -14.21 4.94
N LYS A 585 30.11 -14.32 3.62
CA LYS A 585 29.76 -15.52 2.86
C LYS A 585 30.52 -16.75 3.42
N GLU A 586 31.79 -16.58 3.73
CA GLU A 586 32.65 -17.63 4.27
C GLU A 586 32.12 -18.14 5.61
N ARG A 587 31.72 -17.24 6.50
CA ARG A 587 31.12 -17.62 7.80
C ARG A 587 29.78 -18.34 7.60
N LEU A 588 28.91 -17.85 6.71
CA LEU A 588 27.65 -18.52 6.42
C LEU A 588 27.84 -19.93 5.85
N LEU A 589 28.85 -20.14 5.00
CA LEU A 589 29.11 -21.45 4.40
C LEU A 589 29.83 -22.43 5.33
N SER A 590 30.58 -21.94 6.32
CA SER A 590 31.34 -22.76 7.28
C SER A 590 30.59 -23.05 8.58
N ALA A 591 29.56 -22.29 8.90
CA ALA A 591 28.76 -22.48 10.11
C ALA A 591 27.81 -23.68 10.02
N LYS A 592 27.32 -24.11 11.16
CA LYS A 592 26.30 -25.17 11.28
C LYS A 592 24.97 -24.58 11.73
N ALA A 593 23.88 -25.25 11.41
CA ALA A 593 22.54 -24.86 11.86
C ALA A 593 22.47 -24.70 13.38
N GLU A 594 23.13 -25.58 14.13
CA GLU A 594 23.15 -25.56 15.60
C GLU A 594 23.78 -24.27 16.18
N ASP A 595 24.75 -23.65 15.49
CA ASP A 595 25.35 -22.38 15.95
C ASP A 595 24.28 -21.29 16.09
N PHE A 596 23.37 -21.21 15.15
CA PHE A 596 22.30 -20.21 15.10
C PHE A 596 21.07 -20.61 15.94
N VAL A 597 20.77 -21.90 16.01
CA VAL A 597 19.69 -22.42 16.85
C VAL A 597 20.01 -22.18 18.33
N SER A 598 21.22 -22.50 18.76
CA SER A 598 21.69 -22.22 20.13
C SER A 598 21.63 -20.72 20.44
N MET A 599 22.02 -19.88 19.49
CA MET A 599 21.95 -18.43 19.65
C MET A 599 20.51 -17.94 19.83
N ALA A 600 19.55 -18.45 19.07
CA ALA A 600 18.14 -18.09 19.19
C ALA A 600 17.55 -18.57 20.54
N LYS A 601 17.88 -19.79 20.99
CA LYS A 601 17.42 -20.34 22.27
C LYS A 601 17.97 -19.58 23.48
N ASN A 602 19.21 -19.12 23.43
CA ASN A 602 19.89 -18.44 24.54
C ASN A 602 19.41 -16.99 24.76
N ILE A 603 18.40 -16.55 24.06
CA ILE A 603 17.78 -15.23 24.25
C ILE A 603 16.85 -15.20 25.47
N VAL A 604 16.27 -16.35 25.85
CA VAL A 604 15.23 -16.50 26.88
C VAL A 604 15.79 -17.09 28.18
#